data_ec1718bbdad173651e86b72597ae3a1f
#
_entry.id   ec1718bbdad173651e86b72597ae3a1f
#
_cell.length_a   1.000
_cell.length_b   1.000
_cell.length_c   1.000
_cell.angle_alpha   90.00
_cell.angle_beta   90.00
_cell.angle_gamma   90.00
#
_symmetry.space_group_name_H-M   'P 1'
#
loop_
_entity.id
_entity.type
_entity.pdbx_description
1 polymer ?
#
loop_
_entity_poly.entity_id
_entity_poly.type
_entity_poly.pdbx_seq_one_letter_code
_entity_poly.pdbx_strand_id
1 'polypeptide(L)'
;MDKDAIRKLEDQRFKAMVDADAATLDKLLADSMVYTHSYGGSDSKASYLDGIRSKKWQYRKIERPVENIQLHGDCAVVTGKVKIELLSDGKPKTLNSAYTNVWIKGPKGWQMVAWQSTPLSA
;
A
#
# COMPACT_ATOMS: atom_id res chain seq x y z
N MET A 1 10.37 7.05 17.55
CA MET A 1 10.71 5.66 17.68
C MET A 1 9.83 4.79 16.79
N ASP A 2 8.61 4.62 17.22
CA ASP A 2 7.73 3.73 16.45
C ASP A 2 7.27 4.31 15.14
N LYS A 3 7.18 5.64 15.03
CA LYS A 3 6.88 6.30 13.75
C LYS A 3 7.95 5.99 12.71
N ASP A 4 9.22 5.94 13.11
CA ASP A 4 10.29 5.60 12.20
C ASP A 4 10.20 4.15 11.75
N ALA A 5 9.78 3.24 12.63
CA ALA A 5 9.54 1.85 12.28
C ALA A 5 8.45 1.73 11.23
N ILE A 6 7.34 2.45 11.40
CA ILE A 6 6.24 2.46 10.42
C ILE A 6 6.70 3.07 9.10
N ARG A 7 7.48 4.16 9.15
CA ARG A 7 8.01 4.78 7.92
C ARG A 7 8.86 3.81 7.14
N LYS A 8 9.71 3.05 7.82
CA LYS A 8 10.54 2.02 7.17
C LYS A 8 9.70 0.91 6.55
N LEU A 9 8.62 0.51 7.23
CA LEU A 9 7.70 -0.50 6.69
C LEU A 9 6.96 0.03 5.47
N GLU A 10 6.55 1.29 5.48
CA GLU A 10 5.95 1.93 4.32
C GLU A 10 6.94 1.97 3.15
N ASP A 11 8.18 2.39 3.40
CA ASP A 11 9.22 2.40 2.37
C ASP A 11 9.43 1.01 1.78
N GLN A 12 9.50 0.01 2.64
CA GLN A 12 9.70 -1.38 2.24
C GLN A 12 8.53 -1.89 1.40
N ARG A 13 7.30 -1.56 1.81
CA ARG A 13 6.10 -1.98 1.09
C ARG A 13 6.01 -1.34 -0.30
N PHE A 14 6.23 -0.03 -0.39
CA PHE A 14 6.19 0.66 -1.68
C PHE A 14 7.30 0.18 -2.61
N LYS A 15 8.49 -0.06 -2.07
CA LYS A 15 9.59 -0.62 -2.88
C LYS A 15 9.23 -2.00 -3.41
N ALA A 16 8.62 -2.84 -2.57
CA ALA A 16 8.20 -4.17 -2.98
C ALA A 16 7.13 -4.12 -4.08
N MET A 17 6.26 -3.11 -4.06
CA MET A 17 5.28 -2.91 -5.14
C MET A 17 5.97 -2.62 -6.47
N VAL A 18 6.95 -1.71 -6.46
CA VAL A 18 7.70 -1.35 -7.67
C VAL A 18 8.53 -2.52 -8.17
N ASP A 19 9.12 -3.27 -7.27
CA ASP A 19 9.98 -4.41 -7.60
C ASP A 19 9.18 -5.68 -7.93
N ALA A 20 7.86 -5.63 -7.78
CA ALA A 20 6.98 -6.81 -7.91
C ALA A 20 7.41 -7.95 -6.98
N ASP A 21 7.87 -7.59 -5.79
CA ASP A 21 8.37 -8.53 -4.78
C ASP A 21 7.21 -9.06 -3.94
N ALA A 22 6.51 -10.06 -4.48
CA ALA A 22 5.34 -10.63 -3.82
C ALA A 22 5.69 -11.29 -2.49
N ALA A 23 6.89 -11.84 -2.34
CA ALA A 23 7.31 -12.48 -1.10
C ALA A 23 7.39 -11.46 0.06
N THR A 24 7.97 -10.30 -0.19
CA THR A 24 8.02 -9.23 0.81
C THR A 24 6.62 -8.71 1.13
N LEU A 25 5.79 -8.50 0.11
CA LEU A 25 4.41 -8.07 0.31
C LEU A 25 3.62 -9.09 1.13
N ASP A 26 3.84 -10.38 0.88
CA ASP A 26 3.17 -11.43 1.65
C ASP A 26 3.46 -11.32 3.15
N LYS A 27 4.67 -10.95 3.52
CA LYS A 27 5.03 -10.76 4.93
C LYS A 27 4.43 -9.51 5.54
N LEU A 28 4.33 -8.44 4.77
CA LEU A 28 3.87 -7.13 5.25
C LEU A 28 2.36 -6.99 5.29
N LEU A 29 1.63 -7.81 4.53
CA LEU A 29 0.17 -7.74 4.44
C LEU A 29 -0.45 -8.78 5.36
N ALA A 30 -1.41 -8.35 6.18
CA ALA A 30 -2.16 -9.28 7.03
C ALA A 30 -3.09 -10.14 6.18
N ASP A 31 -3.38 -11.35 6.65
CA ASP A 31 -4.29 -12.27 5.94
C ASP A 31 -5.68 -11.66 5.74
N SER A 32 -6.11 -10.80 6.65
CA SER A 32 -7.41 -10.12 6.60
C SER A 32 -7.38 -8.80 5.82
N MET A 33 -6.26 -8.47 5.19
CA MET A 33 -6.09 -7.17 4.53
C MET A 33 -7.15 -6.92 3.46
N VAL A 34 -7.65 -5.68 3.43
CA VAL A 34 -8.52 -5.18 2.37
C VAL A 34 -7.81 -4.04 1.67
N TYR A 35 -7.65 -4.14 0.37
CA TYR A 35 -7.00 -3.13 -0.45
C TYR A 35 -8.04 -2.50 -1.38
N THR A 36 -8.42 -1.27 -1.09
CA THR A 36 -9.41 -0.56 -1.88
C THR A 36 -8.70 0.43 -2.81
N HIS A 37 -8.87 0.19 -4.10
CA HIS A 37 -8.27 1.02 -5.15
C HIS A 37 -9.03 2.33 -5.32
N SER A 38 -8.37 3.30 -5.97
CA SER A 38 -8.95 4.63 -6.19
C SER A 38 -10.26 4.59 -7.00
N TYR A 39 -10.45 3.57 -7.84
CA TYR A 39 -11.69 3.43 -8.61
C TYR A 39 -12.84 2.78 -7.82
N GLY A 40 -12.58 2.37 -6.56
CA GLY A 40 -13.59 1.80 -5.68
C GLY A 40 -13.61 0.28 -5.59
N GLY A 41 -12.92 -0.43 -6.48
CA GLY A 41 -12.81 -1.88 -6.40
C GLY A 41 -11.86 -2.31 -5.29
N SER A 42 -12.16 -3.43 -4.64
CA SER A 42 -11.36 -3.95 -3.53
C SER A 42 -10.76 -5.30 -3.85
N ASP A 43 -9.59 -5.54 -3.30
CA ASP A 43 -8.91 -6.84 -3.38
C ASP A 43 -8.62 -7.35 -1.97
N SER A 44 -8.69 -8.67 -1.81
CA SER A 44 -8.16 -9.35 -0.64
C SER A 44 -6.64 -9.44 -0.77
N LYS A 45 -5.97 -9.90 0.29
CA LYS A 45 -4.53 -10.17 0.21
C LYS A 45 -4.22 -11.12 -0.95
N ALA A 46 -4.97 -12.21 -1.06
CA ALA A 46 -4.72 -13.22 -2.11
C ALA A 46 -4.89 -12.63 -3.50
N SER A 47 -5.99 -11.94 -3.77
CA SER A 47 -6.24 -11.37 -5.10
C SER A 47 -5.26 -10.24 -5.42
N TYR A 48 -4.88 -9.45 -4.42
CA TYR A 48 -3.89 -8.39 -4.61
C TYR A 48 -2.53 -8.98 -4.99
N LEU A 49 -2.07 -10.00 -4.26
CA LEU A 49 -0.79 -10.65 -4.58
C LEU A 49 -0.82 -11.35 -5.94
N ASP A 50 -1.96 -11.94 -6.31
CA ASP A 50 -2.12 -12.52 -7.65
C ASP A 50 -1.99 -11.45 -8.73
N GLY A 51 -2.53 -10.26 -8.49
CA GLY A 51 -2.39 -9.14 -9.42
C GLY A 51 -0.95 -8.68 -9.58
N ILE A 52 -0.18 -8.70 -8.49
CA ILE A 52 1.26 -8.40 -8.53
C ILE A 52 2.01 -9.47 -9.33
N ARG A 53 1.78 -10.74 -9.03
CA ARG A 53 2.48 -11.87 -9.67
C ARG A 53 2.15 -11.99 -11.16
N SER A 54 0.88 -11.75 -11.51
CA SER A 54 0.43 -11.87 -12.91
C SER A 54 0.72 -10.62 -13.73
N LYS A 55 1.29 -9.59 -13.10
CA LYS A 55 1.58 -8.29 -13.72
C LYS A 55 0.33 -7.55 -14.18
N LYS A 56 -0.80 -7.81 -13.54
CA LYS A 56 -2.01 -7.00 -13.75
C LYS A 56 -1.71 -5.55 -13.45
N TRP A 57 -0.95 -5.30 -12.36
CA TRP A 57 -0.40 -3.99 -12.03
C TRP A 57 1.12 -4.09 -12.04
N GLN A 58 1.75 -3.18 -12.79
CA GLN A 58 3.20 -3.04 -12.79
C GLN A 58 3.53 -1.63 -12.37
N TYR A 59 3.86 -1.48 -11.09
CA TYR A 59 4.19 -0.16 -10.53
C TYR A 59 5.56 0.26 -11.03
N ARG A 60 5.65 1.48 -11.59
CA ARG A 60 6.89 2.03 -12.14
C ARG A 60 7.54 3.02 -11.21
N LYS A 61 6.74 3.90 -10.62
CA LYS A 61 7.23 4.96 -9.74
C LYS A 61 6.14 5.31 -8.75
N ILE A 62 6.52 5.47 -7.48
CA ILE A 62 5.59 5.87 -6.43
C ILE A 62 6.24 7.00 -5.64
N GLU A 63 5.56 8.15 -5.57
CA GLU A 63 5.98 9.28 -4.77
C GLU A 63 4.96 9.53 -3.68
N ARG A 64 5.46 9.88 -2.50
CA ARG A 64 4.62 10.17 -1.33
C ARG A 64 4.93 11.58 -0.83
N PRO A 65 4.40 12.62 -1.50
CA PRO A 65 4.73 14.01 -1.13
C PRO A 65 4.22 14.41 0.24
N VAL A 66 3.18 13.74 0.75
CA VAL A 66 2.65 13.97 2.09
C VAL A 66 2.46 12.63 2.76
N GLU A 67 3.03 12.47 3.97
CA GLU A 67 2.86 11.24 4.75
C GLU A 67 2.82 11.61 6.22
N ASN A 68 1.69 11.31 6.88
CA ASN A 68 1.49 11.53 8.31
C ASN A 68 1.23 10.20 9.00
N ILE A 69 1.93 9.95 10.08
CA ILE A 69 1.83 8.70 10.83
C ILE A 69 1.31 9.01 12.22
N GLN A 70 0.25 8.32 12.64
CA GLN A 70 -0.32 8.40 13.98
C GLN A 70 -0.23 7.04 14.64
N LEU A 71 0.30 7.00 15.85
CA LEU A 71 0.42 5.77 16.63
C LEU A 71 -0.65 5.72 17.71
N HIS A 72 -1.32 4.58 17.80
CA HIS A 72 -2.35 4.31 18.81
C HIS A 72 -2.11 2.91 19.38
N GLY A 73 -1.13 2.79 20.29
CA GLY A 73 -0.74 1.50 20.84
C GLY A 73 -0.19 0.57 19.76
N ASP A 74 -0.83 -0.58 19.57
CA ASP A 74 -0.45 -1.55 18.55
C ASP A 74 -1.10 -1.28 17.19
N CYS A 75 -1.59 -0.05 16.98
CA CYS A 75 -2.20 0.37 15.72
C CYS A 75 -1.51 1.63 15.22
N ALA A 76 -1.24 1.69 13.95
CA ALA A 76 -0.72 2.89 13.30
C ALA A 76 -1.61 3.25 12.12
N VAL A 77 -1.97 4.53 12.02
CA VAL A 77 -2.75 5.06 10.91
C VAL A 77 -1.86 5.98 10.10
N VAL A 78 -1.75 5.73 8.82
CA VAL A 78 -0.98 6.54 7.90
C VAL A 78 -1.93 7.22 6.94
N THR A 79 -1.82 8.55 6.85
CA THR A 79 -2.60 9.35 5.90
C THR A 79 -1.65 10.20 5.07
N GLY A 80 -2.04 10.49 3.85
CA GLY A 80 -1.18 11.32 3.02
C GLY A 80 -1.67 11.42 1.59
N LYS A 81 -0.73 11.76 0.71
CA LYS A 81 -0.97 11.85 -0.71
C LYS A 81 0.06 11.01 -1.44
N VAL A 82 -0.36 10.36 -2.50
CA VAL A 82 0.48 9.47 -3.29
C VAL A 82 0.32 9.76 -4.77
N LYS A 83 1.43 9.72 -5.49
CA LYS A 83 1.43 9.75 -6.95
C LYS A 83 2.01 8.43 -7.44
N ILE A 84 1.24 7.68 -8.21
CA ILE A 84 1.63 6.36 -8.68
C ILE A 84 1.61 6.34 -10.20
N GLU A 85 2.75 5.97 -10.79
CA GLU A 85 2.86 5.69 -12.22
C GLU A 85 2.95 4.19 -12.39
N LEU A 86 2.02 3.62 -13.14
CA LEU A 86 1.93 2.16 -13.29
C LEU A 86 1.41 1.78 -14.66
N LEU A 87 1.59 0.51 -15.00
CA LEU A 87 0.86 -0.14 -16.08
C LEU A 87 -0.27 -0.94 -15.45
N SER A 88 -1.49 -0.74 -15.92
CA SER A 88 -2.66 -1.52 -15.52
C SER A 88 -3.17 -2.26 -16.74
N ASP A 89 -3.09 -3.59 -16.70
CA ASP A 89 -3.37 -4.44 -17.86
C ASP A 89 -2.59 -3.99 -19.11
N GLY A 90 -1.33 -3.60 -18.91
CA GLY A 90 -0.43 -3.16 -19.96
C GLY A 90 -0.61 -1.70 -20.40
N LYS A 91 -1.53 -0.97 -19.82
CA LYS A 91 -1.80 0.43 -20.20
C LYS A 91 -1.23 1.40 -19.16
N PRO A 92 -0.50 2.43 -19.59
CA PRO A 92 0.03 3.42 -18.66
C PRO A 92 -1.07 4.19 -17.94
N LYS A 93 -0.90 4.35 -16.63
CA LYS A 93 -1.78 5.15 -15.79
C LYS A 93 -0.97 5.96 -14.80
N THR A 94 -1.47 7.14 -14.46
CA THR A 94 -0.93 7.95 -13.36
C THR A 94 -2.08 8.23 -12.40
N LEU A 95 -1.86 7.88 -11.14
CA LEU A 95 -2.85 8.10 -10.09
C LEU A 95 -2.32 9.16 -9.13
N ASN A 96 -3.14 10.17 -8.87
CA ASN A 96 -2.90 11.13 -7.81
C ASN A 96 -4.03 10.96 -6.80
N SER A 97 -3.71 10.51 -5.61
CA SER A 97 -4.72 10.12 -4.63
C SER A 97 -4.34 10.55 -3.23
N ALA A 98 -5.36 10.85 -2.43
CA ALA A 98 -5.23 10.85 -0.99
C ALA A 98 -5.37 9.41 -0.53
N TYR A 99 -4.68 9.02 0.53
CA TYR A 99 -4.78 7.66 1.02
C TYR A 99 -4.80 7.59 2.53
N THR A 100 -5.37 6.50 3.02
CA THR A 100 -5.34 6.11 4.42
C THR A 100 -4.99 4.63 4.46
N ASN A 101 -4.01 4.26 5.28
CA ASN A 101 -3.77 2.85 5.53
C ASN A 101 -3.53 2.61 7.02
N VAL A 102 -3.73 1.36 7.42
CA VAL A 102 -3.69 0.96 8.83
C VAL A 102 -2.76 -0.22 8.99
N TRP A 103 -1.86 -0.10 9.96
CA TRP A 103 -0.96 -1.16 10.38
C TRP A 103 -1.33 -1.61 11.78
N ILE A 104 -1.25 -2.91 12.03
CA ILE A 104 -1.50 -3.49 13.35
C ILE A 104 -0.32 -4.36 13.73
N LYS A 105 0.13 -4.23 14.98
CA LYS A 105 1.19 -5.05 15.53
C LYS A 105 0.57 -6.29 16.18
N GLY A 106 0.88 -7.44 15.62
CA GLY A 106 0.41 -8.73 16.10
C GLY A 106 1.55 -9.72 16.30
N PRO A 107 1.23 -11.03 16.38
CA PRO A 107 2.26 -12.06 16.61
C PRO A 107 3.36 -12.11 15.56
N LYS A 108 3.05 -11.69 14.34
CA LYS A 108 4.02 -11.66 13.24
C LYS A 108 4.68 -10.28 13.08
N GLY A 109 4.52 -9.39 14.05
CA GLY A 109 4.98 -8.02 13.97
C GLY A 109 3.94 -7.11 13.32
N TRP A 110 4.41 -5.99 12.79
CA TRP A 110 3.52 -5.03 12.12
C TRP A 110 3.10 -5.54 10.76
N GLN A 111 1.79 -5.54 10.49
CA GLN A 111 1.23 -5.88 9.18
C GLN A 111 0.14 -4.89 8.81
N MET A 112 0.06 -4.56 7.51
CA MET A 112 -0.98 -3.67 7.01
C MET A 112 -2.30 -4.45 6.86
N VAL A 113 -3.37 -3.89 7.43
CA VAL A 113 -4.70 -4.53 7.40
C VAL A 113 -5.67 -3.82 6.47
N ALA A 114 -5.39 -2.58 6.10
CA ALA A 114 -6.27 -1.83 5.21
C ALA A 114 -5.50 -0.77 4.44
N TRP A 115 -5.90 -0.59 3.20
CA TRP A 115 -5.47 0.52 2.33
C TRP A 115 -6.72 1.03 1.63
N GLN A 116 -6.87 2.35 1.59
CA GLN A 116 -7.91 2.97 0.79
C GLN A 116 -7.38 4.26 0.20
N SER A 117 -7.63 4.47 -1.08
CA SER A 117 -7.24 5.69 -1.75
C SER A 117 -8.42 6.33 -2.44
N THR A 118 -8.36 7.66 -2.56
CA THR A 118 -9.41 8.48 -3.18
C THR A 118 -8.74 9.40 -4.20
N PRO A 119 -9.22 9.44 -5.45
CA PRO A 119 -8.63 10.30 -6.45
C PRO A 119 -8.71 11.77 -6.04
N LEU A 120 -7.63 12.51 -6.30
CA LEU A 120 -7.62 13.95 -6.10
C LEU A 120 -8.15 14.61 -7.38
N SER A 121 -8.98 15.62 -7.21
CA SER A 121 -9.40 16.42 -8.35
C SER A 121 -8.21 17.17 -8.92
N ALA A 122 -8.19 17.28 -10.21
CA ALA A 122 -7.13 17.99 -10.91
C ALA A 122 -7.11 19.46 -10.55
#